data_1693c3c95d10ce0f6021eaa9194c23ce
#
_entry.id   1693c3c95d10ce0f6021eaa9194c23ce
#
_cell.length_a   1.000
_cell.length_b   1.000
_cell.length_c   1.000
_cell.angle_alpha   90.00
_cell.angle_beta   90.00
_cell.angle_gamma   90.00
#
_symmetry.space_group_name_H-M   'P 1'
#
loop_
_entity.id
_entity.type
_entity.pdbx_description
1 polymer ?
#
loop_
_entity_poly.entity_id
_entity_poly.type
_entity_poly.pdbx_seq_one_letter_code
_entity_poly.pdbx_strand_id
1 'polypeptide(L)'
;MIKELIVYPDDRILACGDVRGFDESVGRLFDDIKETMDHHDLDALSAMQVAHPFNMFIVKKDGEYIEFANPRILQKSKPFEAEERSSYYPDVTAIVPRHEKLKIVYEDRNGNTCYMDADNDKHFAAMFEQMMDFSLGGTMLDRIDKKQKQRILDALEGKGLVPQAGDVCPTFSRKDYFVSFADKILFFMGLSLLTPLFKFEKTTVENIYMFDKIAFPSVLLLMAGFFVYAFYESKKYKQCSSCQVGNNIGVVIKRSVAAIAFAVGAYFLVNPR
;
A
#
# COMPACT_ATOMS: atom_id res chain seq x y z
N MET A 1 13.87 27.66 -4.84
CA MET A 1 14.99 26.76 -5.28
C MET A 1 14.40 25.58 -6.03
N ILE A 2 14.89 25.29 -7.26
CA ILE A 2 14.43 24.14 -8.05
C ILE A 2 14.72 22.85 -7.28
N LYS A 3 13.70 22.00 -7.13
CA LYS A 3 13.77 20.70 -6.45
C LYS A 3 13.91 19.56 -7.47
N GLU A 4 14.51 18.47 -7.04
CA GLU A 4 14.55 17.23 -7.81
C GLU A 4 13.17 16.56 -7.78
N LEU A 5 12.69 16.12 -8.94
CA LEU A 5 11.42 15.39 -9.04
C LEU A 5 11.63 13.92 -8.70
N ILE A 6 10.71 13.37 -7.92
CA ILE A 6 10.58 11.93 -7.76
C ILE A 6 10.01 11.37 -9.06
N VAL A 7 10.72 10.43 -9.66
CA VAL A 7 10.37 9.78 -10.92
C VAL A 7 10.37 8.27 -10.74
N TYR A 8 9.36 7.59 -11.30
CA TYR A 8 9.31 6.12 -11.31
C TYR A 8 10.62 5.53 -11.87
N PRO A 9 11.23 4.52 -11.26
CA PRO A 9 10.67 3.61 -10.24
C PRO A 9 10.90 3.99 -8.77
N ASP A 10 11.23 5.23 -8.45
CA ASP A 10 11.35 5.67 -7.06
C ASP A 10 9.99 5.52 -6.34
N ASP A 11 9.95 4.72 -5.28
CA ASP A 11 8.73 4.34 -4.56
C ASP A 11 8.40 5.24 -3.35
N ARG A 12 9.09 6.40 -3.23
CA ARG A 12 8.89 7.34 -2.10
C ARG A 12 7.56 8.11 -2.13
N ILE A 13 6.65 7.80 -3.06
CA ILE A 13 5.29 8.38 -3.04
C ILE A 13 4.52 7.78 -1.86
N LEU A 14 4.31 8.59 -0.82
CA LEU A 14 3.68 8.20 0.44
C LEU A 14 2.49 9.11 0.76
N ALA A 15 1.58 8.64 1.62
CA ALA A 15 0.52 9.48 2.14
C ALA A 15 1.08 10.66 2.94
N CYS A 16 0.62 11.85 2.61
CA CYS A 16 1.08 13.10 3.18
C CYS A 16 0.38 13.45 4.49
N GLY A 17 1.11 14.11 5.38
CA GLY A 17 0.53 14.73 6.58
C GLY A 17 -0.01 16.13 6.29
N ASP A 18 -1.04 16.54 7.05
CA ASP A 18 -1.54 17.91 6.98
C ASP A 18 -0.51 18.92 7.53
N VAL A 19 -0.46 20.08 6.91
CA VAL A 19 0.30 21.24 7.40
C VAL A 19 -0.38 21.75 8.67
N ARG A 20 0.36 21.79 9.78
CA ARG A 20 -0.19 22.21 11.09
C ARG A 20 0.18 23.63 11.49
N GLY A 21 1.20 24.19 10.87
CA GLY A 21 1.69 25.55 11.12
C GLY A 21 2.03 26.23 9.81
N PHE A 22 1.55 27.44 9.63
CA PHE A 22 1.76 28.25 8.43
C PHE A 22 2.83 29.31 8.72
N ASP A 23 4.07 28.87 8.73
CA ASP A 23 5.25 29.73 8.91
C ASP A 23 5.95 30.00 7.57
N GLU A 24 7.05 30.73 7.64
CA GLU A 24 7.84 31.08 6.47
C GLU A 24 8.37 29.86 5.68
N SER A 25 8.49 28.69 6.32
CA SER A 25 8.96 27.48 5.65
C SER A 25 7.91 26.92 4.67
N VAL A 26 6.63 27.05 5.00
CA VAL A 26 5.49 26.68 4.13
C VAL A 26 5.46 27.60 2.90
N GLY A 27 5.61 28.91 3.11
CA GLY A 27 5.71 29.87 2.00
C GLY A 27 6.88 29.57 1.08
N ARG A 28 8.06 29.31 1.63
CA ARG A 28 9.24 28.92 0.84
C ARG A 28 9.03 27.63 0.06
N LEU A 29 8.36 26.65 0.62
CA LEU A 29 8.07 25.40 -0.10
C LEU A 29 7.13 25.63 -1.28
N PHE A 30 6.10 26.48 -1.17
CA PHE A 30 5.29 26.88 -2.30
C PHE A 30 6.10 27.58 -3.39
N ASP A 31 7.01 28.47 -3.00
CA ASP A 31 7.89 29.18 -3.95
C ASP A 31 8.84 28.19 -4.66
N ASP A 32 9.43 27.25 -3.93
CA ASP A 32 10.26 26.18 -4.49
C ASP A 32 9.48 25.28 -5.48
N ILE A 33 8.22 24.95 -5.15
CA ILE A 33 7.35 24.17 -6.04
C ILE A 33 7.07 24.95 -7.32
N LYS A 34 6.77 26.27 -7.24
CA LYS A 34 6.56 27.13 -8.43
C LYS A 34 7.79 27.17 -9.32
N GLU A 35 8.96 27.45 -8.75
CA GLU A 35 10.21 27.47 -9.53
C GLU A 35 10.46 26.11 -10.21
N THR A 36 10.14 25.01 -9.53
CA THR A 36 10.27 23.66 -10.07
C THR A 36 9.27 23.41 -11.20
N MET A 37 8.02 23.85 -11.04
CA MET A 37 6.99 23.78 -12.09
C MET A 37 7.42 24.54 -13.35
N ASP A 38 7.94 25.75 -13.20
CA ASP A 38 8.41 26.57 -14.32
C ASP A 38 9.62 25.95 -15.02
N HIS A 39 10.56 25.40 -14.25
CA HIS A 39 11.73 24.74 -14.80
C HIS A 39 11.39 23.50 -15.65
N HIS A 40 10.37 22.76 -15.24
CA HIS A 40 9.95 21.50 -15.91
C HIS A 40 8.71 21.65 -16.80
N ASP A 41 8.21 22.88 -16.99
CA ASP A 41 7.01 23.19 -17.79
C ASP A 41 5.78 22.35 -17.34
N LEU A 42 5.49 22.40 -16.03
CA LEU A 42 4.40 21.63 -15.41
C LEU A 42 3.21 22.54 -15.08
N ASP A 43 1.99 22.02 -15.29
CA ASP A 43 0.75 22.68 -14.92
C ASP A 43 0.28 22.37 -13.49
N ALA A 44 0.79 21.31 -12.89
CA ALA A 44 0.52 20.95 -11.51
C ALA A 44 1.71 20.19 -10.89
N LEU A 45 1.94 20.40 -9.58
CA LEU A 45 2.98 19.70 -8.85
C LEU A 45 2.63 19.59 -7.36
N SER A 46 2.70 18.38 -6.82
CA SER A 46 2.53 18.11 -5.39
C SER A 46 3.85 18.19 -4.64
N ALA A 47 3.81 18.63 -3.39
CA ALA A 47 4.95 18.59 -2.48
C ALA A 47 5.55 17.19 -2.35
N MET A 48 4.71 16.14 -2.43
CA MET A 48 5.18 14.74 -2.42
C MET A 48 6.10 14.42 -3.60
N GLN A 49 5.83 14.96 -4.78
CA GLN A 49 6.65 14.73 -5.97
C GLN A 49 8.04 15.40 -5.91
N VAL A 50 8.27 16.25 -4.92
CA VAL A 50 9.58 16.85 -4.58
C VAL A 50 10.08 16.40 -3.20
N ALA A 51 9.69 15.21 -2.78
CA ALA A 51 10.11 14.54 -1.54
C ALA A 51 9.72 15.27 -0.24
N HIS A 52 8.68 16.09 -0.26
CA HIS A 52 8.11 16.73 0.92
C HIS A 52 6.73 16.13 1.23
N PRO A 53 6.56 15.28 2.27
CA PRO A 53 5.33 14.56 2.55
C PRO A 53 4.27 15.44 3.25
N PHE A 54 4.01 16.60 2.71
CA PHE A 54 2.95 17.52 3.13
C PHE A 54 1.77 17.49 2.15
N ASN A 55 0.57 17.56 2.68
CA ASN A 55 -0.66 17.67 1.90
C ASN A 55 -0.77 19.09 1.30
N MET A 56 0.09 19.36 0.33
CA MET A 56 0.26 20.63 -0.37
C MET A 56 0.53 20.39 -1.84
N PHE A 57 -0.04 21.23 -2.69
CA PHE A 57 0.27 21.24 -4.12
C PHE A 57 -0.10 22.58 -4.78
N ILE A 58 0.34 22.77 -5.99
CA ILE A 58 0.02 23.90 -6.84
C ILE A 58 -0.59 23.39 -8.14
N VAL A 59 -1.61 24.09 -8.64
CA VAL A 59 -2.18 23.88 -9.96
C VAL A 59 -2.23 25.23 -10.68
N LYS A 60 -1.81 25.27 -11.96
CA LYS A 60 -1.99 26.43 -12.83
C LYS A 60 -3.42 26.45 -13.37
N LYS A 61 -4.03 27.64 -13.32
CA LYS A 61 -5.31 27.91 -13.95
C LYS A 61 -5.25 29.27 -14.65
N ASP A 62 -5.54 29.29 -15.92
CA ASP A 62 -5.50 30.53 -16.73
C ASP A 62 -4.15 31.28 -16.63
N GLY A 63 -3.04 30.53 -16.46
CA GLY A 63 -1.69 31.08 -16.29
C GLY A 63 -1.35 31.50 -14.85
N GLU A 64 -2.29 31.47 -13.94
CA GLU A 64 -2.11 31.82 -12.53
C GLU A 64 -1.84 30.57 -11.66
N TYR A 65 -0.97 30.68 -10.66
CA TYR A 65 -0.73 29.63 -9.68
C TYR A 65 -1.75 29.68 -8.55
N ILE A 66 -2.44 28.57 -8.32
CA ILE A 66 -3.30 28.41 -7.15
C ILE A 66 -2.64 27.44 -6.19
N GLU A 67 -2.39 27.91 -4.97
CA GLU A 67 -1.73 27.18 -3.91
C GLU A 67 -2.76 26.50 -3.02
N PHE A 68 -2.58 25.23 -2.77
CA PHE A 68 -3.46 24.42 -1.94
C PHE A 68 -2.67 23.79 -0.79
N ALA A 69 -3.00 24.16 0.44
CA ALA A 69 -2.60 23.44 1.64
C ALA A 69 -3.82 22.74 2.25
N ASN A 70 -3.62 21.53 2.74
CA ASN A 70 -4.66 20.71 3.37
C ASN A 70 -5.97 20.60 2.56
N PRO A 71 -5.91 20.48 1.22
CA PRO A 71 -7.11 20.45 0.40
C PRO A 71 -7.99 19.24 0.69
N ARG A 72 -9.30 19.45 0.57
CA ARG A 72 -10.31 18.39 0.69
C ARG A 72 -11.39 18.59 -0.37
N ILE A 73 -11.81 17.50 -0.97
CA ILE A 73 -12.96 17.51 -1.88
C ILE A 73 -14.21 17.27 -1.05
N LEU A 74 -15.11 18.27 -1.01
CA LEU A 74 -16.39 18.21 -0.31
C LEU A 74 -17.44 17.49 -1.15
N GLN A 75 -17.44 17.72 -2.45
CA GLN A 75 -18.38 17.13 -3.40
C GLN A 75 -17.73 16.97 -4.75
N LYS A 76 -18.06 15.87 -5.43
CA LYS A 76 -17.68 15.60 -6.81
C LYS A 76 -18.88 15.08 -7.61
N SER A 77 -18.98 15.51 -8.87
CA SER A 77 -20.08 15.11 -9.74
C SER A 77 -19.66 15.15 -11.21
N LYS A 78 -20.49 14.54 -12.06
CA LYS A 78 -20.25 14.38 -13.49
C LYS A 78 -18.94 13.63 -13.78
N PRO A 79 -18.93 12.30 -13.62
CA PRO A 79 -17.76 11.50 -13.96
C PRO A 79 -17.47 11.57 -15.46
N PHE A 80 -16.17 11.62 -15.81
CA PHE A 80 -15.68 11.57 -17.18
C PHE A 80 -14.32 10.85 -17.22
N GLU A 81 -13.87 10.51 -18.42
CA GLU A 81 -12.53 9.95 -18.62
C GLU A 81 -11.56 11.05 -19.05
N ALA A 82 -10.52 11.27 -18.25
CA ALA A 82 -9.47 12.25 -18.51
C ALA A 82 -8.23 11.55 -19.05
N GLU A 83 -7.62 12.13 -20.07
CA GLU A 83 -6.27 11.74 -20.50
C GLU A 83 -5.26 12.43 -19.59
N GLU A 84 -4.49 11.65 -18.83
CA GLU A 84 -3.53 12.16 -17.85
C GLU A 84 -2.11 11.80 -18.22
N ARG A 85 -1.22 12.76 -17.96
CA ARG A 85 0.24 12.60 -17.92
C ARG A 85 0.74 12.97 -16.55
N SER A 86 1.87 12.41 -16.16
CA SER A 86 2.49 12.71 -14.89
C SER A 86 4.01 12.80 -15.04
N SER A 87 4.63 13.79 -14.40
CA SER A 87 6.09 13.87 -14.29
C SER A 87 6.67 12.65 -13.57
N TYR A 88 5.88 11.96 -12.75
CA TYR A 88 6.29 10.73 -12.08
C TYR A 88 6.43 9.54 -13.03
N TYR A 89 5.63 9.46 -14.10
CA TYR A 89 5.71 8.41 -15.13
C TYR A 89 6.12 9.03 -16.48
N PRO A 90 7.44 9.09 -16.81
CA PRO A 90 7.91 9.76 -18.01
C PRO A 90 7.32 9.17 -19.29
N ASP A 91 6.81 10.04 -20.18
CA ASP A 91 6.27 9.70 -21.51
C ASP A 91 5.19 8.62 -21.49
N VAL A 92 4.40 8.58 -20.43
CA VAL A 92 3.25 7.69 -20.30
C VAL A 92 1.99 8.51 -20.17
N THR A 93 0.95 8.06 -20.88
CA THR A 93 -0.39 8.62 -20.81
C THR A 93 -1.37 7.54 -20.36
N ALA A 94 -2.32 7.88 -19.49
CA ALA A 94 -3.38 6.99 -19.04
C ALA A 94 -4.75 7.65 -19.21
N ILE A 95 -5.77 6.84 -19.47
CA ILE A 95 -7.16 7.28 -19.39
C ILE A 95 -7.68 6.97 -17.99
N VAL A 96 -7.99 8.03 -17.25
CA VAL A 96 -8.29 7.95 -15.81
C VAL A 96 -9.69 8.48 -15.52
N PRO A 97 -10.52 7.76 -14.74
CA PRO A 97 -11.81 8.27 -14.34
C PRO A 97 -11.67 9.45 -13.38
N ARG A 98 -12.25 10.59 -13.72
CA ARG A 98 -12.25 11.86 -12.99
C ARG A 98 -13.64 12.46 -12.95
N HIS A 99 -13.76 13.65 -12.36
CA HIS A 99 -15.03 14.37 -12.25
C HIS A 99 -14.89 15.79 -12.83
N GLU A 100 -15.91 16.22 -13.60
CA GLU A 100 -15.92 17.57 -14.20
C GLU A 100 -16.13 18.68 -13.18
N LYS A 101 -16.80 18.35 -12.06
CA LYS A 101 -17.20 19.32 -11.05
C LYS A 101 -16.75 18.92 -9.66
N LEU A 102 -16.03 19.83 -9.01
CA LEU A 102 -15.54 19.65 -7.66
C LEU A 102 -15.95 20.85 -6.80
N LYS A 103 -16.38 20.58 -5.56
CA LYS A 103 -16.39 21.56 -4.48
C LYS A 103 -15.24 21.27 -3.54
N ILE A 104 -14.40 22.27 -3.34
CA ILE A 104 -13.12 22.14 -2.68
C ILE A 104 -13.07 23.09 -1.49
N VAL A 105 -12.51 22.61 -0.37
CA VAL A 105 -12.06 23.45 0.74
C VAL A 105 -10.56 23.24 0.89
N TYR A 106 -9.83 24.30 1.16
CA TYR A 106 -8.37 24.26 1.34
C TYR A 106 -7.92 25.45 2.21
N GLU A 107 -6.67 25.45 2.57
CA GLU A 107 -6.02 26.58 3.23
C GLU A 107 -5.03 27.24 2.26
N ASP A 108 -4.97 28.56 2.28
CA ASP A 108 -3.95 29.32 1.54
C ASP A 108 -2.58 29.25 2.23
N ARG A 109 -1.55 29.90 1.66
CA ARG A 109 -0.18 29.95 2.24
C ARG A 109 -0.12 30.57 3.63
N ASN A 110 -1.16 31.27 4.06
CA ASN A 110 -1.24 31.93 5.37
C ASN A 110 -2.11 31.15 6.36
N GLY A 111 -2.68 29.99 5.95
CA GLY A 111 -3.57 29.19 6.76
C GLY A 111 -5.01 29.67 6.78
N ASN A 112 -5.40 30.59 5.89
CA ASN A 112 -6.80 31.01 5.79
C ASN A 112 -7.61 29.94 5.04
N THR A 113 -8.76 29.57 5.59
CA THR A 113 -9.65 28.63 4.92
C THR A 113 -10.33 29.27 3.71
N CYS A 114 -10.18 28.63 2.57
CA CYS A 114 -10.75 29.04 1.28
C CYS A 114 -11.68 27.96 0.73
N TYR A 115 -12.68 28.39 -0.06
CA TYR A 115 -13.61 27.51 -0.77
C TYR A 115 -13.55 27.81 -2.26
N MET A 116 -13.61 26.76 -3.08
CA MET A 116 -13.58 26.89 -4.53
C MET A 116 -14.56 25.91 -5.18
N ASP A 117 -15.31 26.39 -6.16
CA ASP A 117 -16.12 25.57 -7.05
C ASP A 117 -15.42 25.44 -8.42
N ALA A 118 -14.97 24.24 -8.76
CA ALA A 118 -14.38 23.91 -10.06
C ALA A 118 -15.44 23.33 -10.99
N ASP A 119 -16.41 24.19 -11.38
CA ASP A 119 -17.61 23.74 -12.11
C ASP A 119 -17.51 23.89 -13.63
N ASN A 120 -16.59 24.71 -14.14
CA ASN A 120 -16.51 25.07 -15.55
C ASN A 120 -15.19 24.71 -16.22
N ASP A 121 -14.28 24.06 -15.50
CA ASP A 121 -12.97 23.68 -15.99
C ASP A 121 -12.66 22.23 -15.61
N LYS A 122 -13.03 21.31 -16.49
CA LYS A 122 -12.80 19.87 -16.30
C LYS A 122 -11.31 19.50 -16.29
N HIS A 123 -10.46 20.29 -16.98
CA HIS A 123 -9.02 20.05 -17.00
C HIS A 123 -8.41 20.38 -15.64
N PHE A 124 -8.74 21.54 -15.09
CA PHE A 124 -8.35 21.91 -13.74
C PHE A 124 -8.85 20.90 -12.70
N ALA A 125 -10.12 20.46 -12.82
CA ALA A 125 -10.69 19.48 -11.89
C ALA A 125 -9.95 18.14 -11.94
N ALA A 126 -9.57 17.67 -13.14
CA ALA A 126 -8.77 16.45 -13.29
C ALA A 126 -7.37 16.59 -12.70
N MET A 127 -6.66 17.70 -12.97
CA MET A 127 -5.34 17.98 -12.38
C MET A 127 -5.42 18.06 -10.85
N PHE A 128 -6.45 18.71 -10.32
CA PHE A 128 -6.69 18.77 -8.88
C PHE A 128 -6.84 17.35 -8.27
N GLU A 129 -7.69 16.50 -8.87
CA GLU A 129 -7.85 15.11 -8.41
C GLU A 129 -6.55 14.31 -8.54
N GLN A 130 -5.73 14.55 -9.57
CA GLN A 130 -4.42 13.92 -9.71
C GLN A 130 -3.46 14.32 -8.58
N MET A 131 -3.42 15.61 -8.22
CA MET A 131 -2.59 16.09 -7.10
C MET A 131 -3.09 15.53 -5.76
N MET A 132 -4.40 15.39 -5.59
CA MET A 132 -4.98 14.71 -4.43
C MET A 132 -4.54 13.24 -4.33
N ASP A 133 -4.40 12.54 -5.46
CA ASP A 133 -3.89 11.17 -5.44
C ASP A 133 -2.47 11.12 -4.87
N PHE A 134 -1.56 12.00 -5.30
CA PHE A 134 -0.21 12.10 -4.74
C PHE A 134 -0.23 12.42 -3.25
N SER A 135 -1.11 13.31 -2.80
CA SER A 135 -1.26 13.63 -1.38
C SER A 135 -1.74 12.44 -0.54
N LEU A 136 -2.47 11.50 -1.15
CA LEU A 136 -2.94 10.27 -0.51
C LEU A 136 -1.96 9.10 -0.66
N GLY A 137 -0.79 9.32 -1.27
CA GLY A 137 0.21 8.28 -1.53
C GLY A 137 -0.12 7.37 -2.70
N GLY A 138 -1.03 7.80 -3.57
CA GLY A 138 -1.45 7.09 -4.78
C GLY A 138 -0.96 7.78 -6.05
N THR A 139 -1.24 7.14 -7.18
CA THR A 139 -0.91 7.63 -8.51
C THR A 139 -2.03 7.30 -9.50
N MET A 140 -1.93 7.79 -10.73
CA MET A 140 -2.89 7.45 -11.79
C MET A 140 -3.05 5.93 -12.00
N LEU A 141 -2.01 5.12 -11.72
CA LEU A 141 -2.07 3.66 -11.86
C LEU A 141 -2.99 2.97 -10.83
N ASP A 142 -3.40 3.67 -9.79
CA ASP A 142 -4.32 3.15 -8.76
C ASP A 142 -5.78 3.43 -9.10
N ARG A 143 -6.03 4.21 -10.17
CA ARG A 143 -7.35 4.60 -10.65
C ARG A 143 -7.81 3.87 -11.90
N ILE A 144 -6.92 3.16 -12.57
CA ILE A 144 -7.16 2.47 -13.85
C ILE A 144 -7.32 0.96 -13.66
N ASP A 145 -7.89 0.30 -14.67
CA ASP A 145 -8.04 -1.15 -14.65
C ASP A 145 -6.71 -1.89 -14.75
N LYS A 146 -6.71 -3.16 -14.34
CA LYS A 146 -5.51 -4.01 -14.29
C LYS A 146 -4.84 -4.19 -15.66
N LYS A 147 -5.62 -4.19 -16.75
CA LYS A 147 -5.10 -4.39 -18.11
C LYS A 147 -4.36 -3.16 -18.60
N GLN A 148 -4.91 -1.98 -18.35
CA GLN A 148 -4.26 -0.70 -18.68
C GLN A 148 -3.02 -0.51 -17.81
N LYS A 149 -3.11 -0.77 -16.50
CA LYS A 149 -1.97 -0.74 -15.57
C LYS A 149 -0.82 -1.62 -16.06
N GLN A 150 -1.11 -2.87 -16.46
CA GLN A 150 -0.07 -3.79 -16.93
C GLN A 150 0.60 -3.26 -18.22
N ARG A 151 -0.17 -2.75 -19.17
CA ARG A 151 0.38 -2.17 -20.40
C ARG A 151 1.35 -1.01 -20.14
N ILE A 152 1.01 -0.16 -19.17
CA ILE A 152 1.84 0.98 -18.77
C ILE A 152 3.12 0.48 -18.11
N LEU A 153 3.03 -0.49 -17.20
CA LEU A 153 4.19 -1.08 -16.54
C LEU A 153 5.12 -1.77 -17.56
N ASP A 154 4.57 -2.51 -18.51
CA ASP A 154 5.34 -3.15 -19.60
C ASP A 154 6.05 -2.10 -20.46
N ALA A 155 5.40 -0.95 -20.74
CA ALA A 155 6.00 0.14 -21.50
C ALA A 155 7.15 0.84 -20.73
N LEU A 156 7.00 1.01 -19.42
CA LEU A 156 8.05 1.55 -18.54
C LEU A 156 9.23 0.58 -18.43
N GLU A 157 8.95 -0.73 -18.29
CA GLU A 157 9.97 -1.78 -18.31
C GLU A 157 10.76 -1.77 -19.63
N GLY A 158 10.06 -1.63 -20.76
CA GLY A 158 10.70 -1.51 -22.08
C GLY A 158 11.63 -0.30 -22.23
N LYS A 159 11.46 0.74 -21.38
CA LYS A 159 12.34 1.91 -21.27
C LYS A 159 13.46 1.74 -20.24
N GLY A 160 13.58 0.59 -19.59
CA GLY A 160 14.54 0.33 -18.52
C GLY A 160 14.15 0.94 -17.17
N LEU A 161 12.94 1.50 -17.06
CA LEU A 161 12.38 1.99 -15.80
C LEU A 161 11.70 0.82 -15.09
N VAL A 162 12.50 0.01 -14.42
CA VAL A 162 12.04 -1.15 -13.65
C VAL A 162 12.33 -0.88 -12.18
N PRO A 163 11.37 -1.08 -11.26
CA PRO A 163 11.69 -1.14 -9.85
C PRO A 163 12.80 -2.17 -9.67
N GLN A 164 13.91 -1.77 -9.05
CA GLN A 164 14.95 -2.74 -8.79
C GLN A 164 14.33 -3.86 -7.96
N ALA A 165 14.61 -5.12 -8.32
CA ALA A 165 13.97 -6.31 -7.71
C ALA A 165 14.17 -6.42 -6.17
N GLY A 166 14.82 -5.43 -5.55
CA GLY A 166 14.99 -5.22 -4.12
C GLY A 166 14.05 -4.19 -3.48
N ASP A 167 13.41 -3.32 -4.26
CA ASP A 167 12.78 -2.11 -3.72
C ASP A 167 11.27 -2.25 -3.52
N VAL A 168 10.61 -3.15 -4.23
CA VAL A 168 9.16 -3.39 -4.08
C VAL A 168 8.90 -4.64 -3.28
N CYS A 169 8.45 -4.47 -2.04
CA CYS A 169 7.96 -5.58 -1.24
C CYS A 169 6.52 -5.92 -1.69
N PRO A 170 6.24 -7.16 -2.13
CA PRO A 170 4.88 -7.53 -2.48
C PRO A 170 3.99 -7.44 -1.24
N THR A 171 2.88 -6.69 -1.32
CA THR A 171 1.89 -6.55 -0.25
C THR A 171 1.27 -7.89 0.15
N PHE A 172 1.27 -8.86 -0.74
CA PHE A 172 0.87 -10.24 -0.50
C PHE A 172 1.92 -11.20 -1.05
N SER A 173 2.49 -12.00 -0.16
CA SER A 173 3.49 -13.01 -0.52
C SER A 173 2.87 -14.41 -0.50
N ARG A 174 3.31 -15.28 -1.42
CA ARG A 174 2.89 -16.69 -1.44
C ARG A 174 3.22 -17.44 -0.14
N LYS A 175 4.17 -16.97 0.64
CA LYS A 175 4.51 -17.54 1.98
C LYS A 175 3.34 -17.41 2.96
N ASP A 176 2.45 -16.41 2.80
CA ASP A 176 1.34 -16.19 3.69
C ASP A 176 0.29 -17.31 3.61
N TYR A 177 0.25 -18.05 2.51
CA TYR A 177 -0.58 -19.27 2.41
C TYR A 177 -0.13 -20.36 3.39
N PHE A 178 1.18 -20.57 3.56
CA PHE A 178 1.70 -21.55 4.53
C PHE A 178 1.28 -21.19 5.96
N VAL A 179 1.35 -19.89 6.28
CA VAL A 179 0.96 -19.36 7.58
C VAL A 179 -0.54 -19.54 7.81
N SER A 180 -1.36 -19.12 6.84
CA SER A 180 -2.83 -19.23 6.94
C SER A 180 -3.29 -20.68 7.07
N PHE A 181 -2.63 -21.61 6.38
CA PHE A 181 -2.97 -23.03 6.46
C PHE A 181 -2.56 -23.64 7.81
N ALA A 182 -1.35 -23.31 8.30
CA ALA A 182 -0.89 -23.73 9.61
C ALA A 182 -1.79 -23.20 10.74
N ASP A 183 -2.22 -21.94 10.66
CA ASP A 183 -3.13 -21.34 11.65
C ASP A 183 -4.49 -22.04 11.72
N LYS A 184 -5.02 -22.48 10.57
CA LYS A 184 -6.26 -23.28 10.52
C LYS A 184 -6.08 -24.63 11.20
N ILE A 185 -4.97 -25.32 10.92
CA ILE A 185 -4.68 -26.62 11.56
C ILE A 185 -4.52 -26.44 13.08
N LEU A 186 -3.76 -25.43 13.51
CA LEU A 186 -3.58 -25.11 14.93
C LEU A 186 -4.90 -24.77 15.62
N PHE A 187 -5.81 -24.08 14.94
CA PHE A 187 -7.13 -23.80 15.46
C PHE A 187 -7.92 -25.08 15.75
N PHE A 188 -7.93 -26.05 14.83
CA PHE A 188 -8.59 -27.34 15.04
C PHE A 188 -7.90 -28.21 16.10
N MET A 189 -6.56 -28.17 16.18
CA MET A 189 -5.82 -28.81 17.28
C MET A 189 -6.16 -28.18 18.63
N GLY A 190 -6.35 -26.84 18.69
CA GLY A 190 -6.83 -26.19 19.90
C GLY A 190 -8.24 -26.59 20.29
N LEU A 191 -9.14 -26.74 19.31
CA LEU A 191 -10.50 -27.25 19.55
C LEU A 191 -10.52 -28.70 20.05
N SER A 192 -9.63 -29.55 19.56
CA SER A 192 -9.56 -30.96 19.99
C SER A 192 -9.30 -31.10 21.48
N LEU A 193 -8.56 -30.16 22.11
CA LEU A 193 -8.31 -30.15 23.55
C LEU A 193 -9.58 -29.96 24.40
N LEU A 194 -10.67 -29.48 23.81
CA LEU A 194 -11.97 -29.34 24.49
C LEU A 194 -12.76 -30.66 24.50
N THR A 195 -12.28 -31.73 23.82
CA THR A 195 -12.94 -33.05 23.75
C THR A 195 -13.37 -33.59 25.12
N PRO A 196 -12.60 -33.49 26.23
CA PRO A 196 -13.00 -33.97 27.53
C PRO A 196 -14.22 -33.26 28.15
N LEU A 197 -14.55 -32.08 27.67
CA LEU A 197 -15.73 -31.32 28.14
C LEU A 197 -17.05 -31.88 27.57
N PHE A 198 -16.95 -32.70 26.53
CA PHE A 198 -18.10 -33.28 25.86
C PHE A 198 -18.09 -34.81 26.00
N LYS A 199 -19.28 -35.39 26.13
CA LYS A 199 -19.45 -36.87 26.21
C LYS A 199 -19.52 -37.47 24.79
N PHE A 200 -18.36 -37.56 24.14
CA PHE A 200 -18.28 -38.22 22.80
C PHE A 200 -18.15 -39.73 22.94
N GLU A 201 -18.58 -40.44 21.90
CA GLU A 201 -18.34 -41.88 21.75
C GLU A 201 -16.84 -42.15 21.59
N LYS A 202 -16.38 -43.30 22.05
CA LYS A 202 -14.96 -43.73 22.00
C LYS A 202 -14.37 -43.62 20.59
N THR A 203 -15.09 -44.06 19.58
CA THR A 203 -14.71 -44.01 18.15
C THR A 203 -14.45 -42.54 17.69
N THR A 204 -15.28 -41.60 18.16
CA THR A 204 -15.11 -40.16 17.84
C THR A 204 -13.84 -39.61 18.49
N VAL A 205 -13.57 -39.96 19.74
CA VAL A 205 -12.35 -39.54 20.43
C VAL A 205 -11.08 -40.12 19.75
N GLU A 206 -11.14 -41.36 19.32
CA GLU A 206 -10.06 -42.01 18.56
C GLU A 206 -9.77 -41.28 17.24
N ASN A 207 -10.80 -40.89 16.52
CA ASN A 207 -10.66 -40.14 15.26
C ASN A 207 -10.09 -38.72 15.50
N ILE A 208 -10.52 -38.03 16.55
CA ILE A 208 -9.97 -36.71 16.92
C ILE A 208 -8.48 -36.84 17.28
N TYR A 209 -8.12 -37.85 18.05
CA TYR A 209 -6.71 -38.09 18.43
C TYR A 209 -5.85 -38.48 17.21
N MET A 210 -6.42 -39.25 16.27
CA MET A 210 -5.75 -39.56 15.00
C MET A 210 -5.49 -38.30 14.18
N PHE A 211 -6.46 -37.36 14.14
CA PHE A 211 -6.28 -36.06 13.51
C PHE A 211 -5.09 -35.31 14.15
N ASP A 212 -5.01 -35.22 15.47
CA ASP A 212 -3.92 -34.50 16.16
C ASP A 212 -2.56 -35.10 15.85
N LYS A 213 -2.45 -36.45 15.75
CA LYS A 213 -1.23 -37.13 15.34
C LYS A 213 -0.72 -36.79 13.95
N ILE A 214 -1.64 -36.49 13.01
CA ILE A 214 -1.31 -36.10 11.64
C ILE A 214 -1.10 -34.60 11.56
N ALA A 215 -1.90 -33.80 12.28
CA ALA A 215 -1.88 -32.36 12.28
C ALA A 215 -0.54 -31.80 12.79
N PHE A 216 -0.01 -32.36 13.87
CA PHE A 216 1.26 -31.93 14.45
C PHE A 216 2.43 -31.93 13.43
N PRO A 217 2.81 -33.06 12.81
CA PRO A 217 3.89 -33.08 11.82
C PRO A 217 3.55 -32.23 10.59
N SER A 218 2.28 -32.10 10.22
CA SER A 218 1.84 -31.27 9.09
C SER A 218 2.13 -29.78 9.34
N VAL A 219 1.89 -29.28 10.55
CA VAL A 219 2.23 -27.89 10.91
C VAL A 219 3.75 -27.68 10.84
N LEU A 220 4.55 -28.61 11.35
CA LEU A 220 6.01 -28.50 11.28
C LEU A 220 6.52 -28.48 9.83
N LEU A 221 5.93 -29.30 8.97
CA LEU A 221 6.27 -29.37 7.55
C LEU A 221 5.90 -28.09 6.81
N LEU A 222 4.73 -27.51 7.13
CA LEU A 222 4.32 -26.21 6.61
C LEU A 222 5.26 -25.09 7.07
N MET A 223 5.70 -25.10 8.32
CA MET A 223 6.65 -24.10 8.83
C MET A 223 8.03 -24.25 8.20
N ALA A 224 8.50 -25.48 7.93
CA ALA A 224 9.72 -25.72 7.18
C ALA A 224 9.61 -25.18 5.74
N GLY A 225 8.50 -25.46 5.05
CA GLY A 225 8.21 -24.92 3.71
C GLY A 225 8.14 -23.40 3.70
N PHE A 226 7.47 -22.80 4.68
CA PHE A 226 7.44 -21.34 4.88
C PHE A 226 8.85 -20.78 5.03
N PHE A 227 9.70 -21.38 5.87
CA PHE A 227 11.05 -20.89 6.11
C PHE A 227 11.92 -20.94 4.84
N VAL A 228 11.88 -22.04 4.11
CA VAL A 228 12.61 -22.18 2.83
C VAL A 228 12.16 -21.13 1.83
N TYR A 229 10.85 -20.91 1.70
CA TYR A 229 10.32 -19.91 0.78
C TYR A 229 10.65 -18.49 1.24
N ALA A 230 10.54 -18.19 2.53
CA ALA A 230 10.92 -16.91 3.11
C ALA A 230 12.42 -16.61 2.94
N PHE A 231 13.25 -17.61 3.06
CA PHE A 231 14.70 -17.49 2.80
C PHE A 231 14.98 -17.19 1.33
N TYR A 232 14.26 -17.82 0.41
CA TYR A 232 14.34 -17.48 -1.02
C TYR A 232 13.92 -16.04 -1.29
N GLU A 233 12.78 -15.60 -0.74
CA GLU A 233 12.31 -14.22 -0.87
C GLU A 233 13.28 -13.20 -0.26
N SER A 234 13.90 -13.48 0.89
CA SER A 234 14.84 -12.57 1.54
C SER A 234 16.08 -12.28 0.68
N LYS A 235 16.49 -13.24 -0.16
CA LYS A 235 17.56 -13.04 -1.14
C LYS A 235 17.12 -12.19 -2.33
N LYS A 236 15.85 -12.24 -2.69
CA LYS A 236 15.28 -11.51 -3.83
C LYS A 236 14.92 -10.06 -3.46
N TYR A 237 14.45 -9.81 -2.23
CA TYR A 237 13.98 -8.52 -1.74
C TYR A 237 14.79 -8.06 -0.53
N LYS A 238 16.01 -7.61 -0.76
CA LYS A 238 17.00 -7.32 0.31
C LYS A 238 16.60 -6.17 1.25
N GLN A 239 15.84 -5.19 0.78
CA GLN A 239 15.47 -4.00 1.55
C GLN A 239 14.13 -4.13 2.30
N CYS A 240 13.34 -5.15 2.01
CA CYS A 240 12.03 -5.33 2.64
C CYS A 240 12.14 -5.87 4.07
N SER A 241 11.71 -5.08 5.07
CA SER A 241 11.69 -5.49 6.48
C SER A 241 10.81 -6.72 6.74
N SER A 242 9.71 -6.89 6.00
CA SER A 242 8.83 -8.06 6.08
C SER A 242 9.49 -9.35 5.55
N CYS A 243 10.51 -9.23 4.68
CA CYS A 243 11.24 -10.35 4.11
C CYS A 243 12.52 -10.67 4.91
N GLN A 244 12.84 -9.90 5.94
CA GLN A 244 14.01 -10.17 6.78
C GLN A 244 13.91 -11.51 7.48
N VAL A 245 15.01 -12.26 7.51
CA VAL A 245 15.09 -13.60 8.09
C VAL A 245 14.67 -13.62 9.56
N GLY A 246 15.03 -12.58 10.33
CA GLY A 246 14.70 -12.48 11.76
C GLY A 246 13.20 -12.50 12.03
N ASN A 247 12.41 -11.72 11.29
CA ASN A 247 10.96 -11.69 11.44
C ASN A 247 10.32 -13.04 11.07
N ASN A 248 10.83 -13.69 10.02
CA ASN A 248 10.32 -14.99 9.57
C ASN A 248 10.66 -16.13 10.55
N ILE A 249 11.81 -16.09 11.22
CA ILE A 249 12.15 -17.03 12.32
C ILE A 249 11.13 -16.93 13.45
N GLY A 250 10.74 -15.71 13.86
CA GLY A 250 9.73 -15.50 14.90
C GLY A 250 8.38 -16.15 14.55
N VAL A 251 7.97 -16.07 13.28
CA VAL A 251 6.75 -16.70 12.77
C VAL A 251 6.80 -18.22 12.89
N VAL A 252 7.93 -18.84 12.51
CA VAL A 252 8.15 -20.30 12.59
C VAL A 252 8.15 -20.77 14.03
N ILE A 253 8.93 -20.12 14.90
CA ILE A 253 9.07 -20.50 16.32
C ILE A 253 7.70 -20.46 17.01
N LYS A 254 6.95 -19.37 16.86
CA LYS A 254 5.64 -19.20 17.52
C LYS A 254 4.69 -20.35 17.18
N ARG A 255 4.57 -20.73 15.90
CA ARG A 255 3.65 -21.78 15.46
C ARG A 255 4.14 -23.18 15.78
N SER A 256 5.44 -23.41 15.69
CA SER A 256 6.02 -24.71 16.06
C SER A 256 5.86 -24.97 17.56
N VAL A 257 6.08 -23.97 18.42
CA VAL A 257 5.87 -24.08 19.87
C VAL A 257 4.39 -24.32 20.18
N ALA A 258 3.47 -23.60 19.52
CA ALA A 258 2.04 -23.84 19.69
C ALA A 258 1.63 -25.27 19.27
N ALA A 259 2.15 -25.78 18.14
CA ALA A 259 1.88 -27.14 17.68
C ALA A 259 2.36 -28.19 18.69
N ILE A 260 3.57 -28.02 19.25
CA ILE A 260 4.11 -28.89 20.30
C ILE A 260 3.22 -28.86 21.54
N ALA A 261 2.84 -27.67 22.01
CA ALA A 261 1.99 -27.51 23.17
C ALA A 261 0.62 -28.20 22.98
N PHE A 262 0.00 -28.03 21.81
CA PHE A 262 -1.28 -28.70 21.50
C PHE A 262 -1.12 -30.22 21.35
N ALA A 263 -0.06 -30.72 20.74
CA ALA A 263 0.21 -32.16 20.64
C ALA A 263 0.42 -32.80 22.00
N VAL A 264 1.17 -32.14 22.91
CA VAL A 264 1.34 -32.59 24.29
C VAL A 264 0.01 -32.55 25.05
N GLY A 265 -0.76 -31.48 24.89
CA GLY A 265 -2.11 -31.36 25.47
C GLY A 265 -3.03 -32.52 24.98
N ALA A 266 -3.07 -32.78 23.68
CA ALA A 266 -3.84 -33.87 23.09
C ALA A 266 -3.43 -35.25 23.63
N TYR A 267 -2.13 -35.49 23.83
CA TYR A 267 -1.64 -36.72 24.41
C TYR A 267 -2.18 -36.97 25.84
N PHE A 268 -2.27 -35.93 26.67
CA PHE A 268 -2.76 -36.06 28.04
C PHE A 268 -4.28 -36.03 28.16
N LEU A 269 -4.96 -35.26 27.32
CA LEU A 269 -6.38 -34.96 27.45
C LEU A 269 -7.27 -35.74 26.49
N VAL A 270 -6.80 -36.05 25.27
CA VAL A 270 -7.61 -36.64 24.20
C VAL A 270 -7.24 -38.09 23.91
N ASN A 271 -6.05 -38.55 24.32
CA ASN A 271 -5.60 -39.92 24.05
C ASN A 271 -6.57 -40.95 24.68
N PRO A 272 -7.25 -41.77 23.86
CA PRO A 272 -8.10 -42.85 24.35
C PRO A 272 -7.22 -43.94 24.98
N ARG A 273 -7.08 -43.90 26.29
CA ARG A 273 -6.41 -44.95 27.08
C ARG A 273 -7.34 -46.14 27.30
#